data_84a6e7655375552e0efdf2977b627972
#
_entry.id   84a6e7655375552e0efdf2977b627972
#
_cell.length_a   1.000
_cell.length_b   1.000
_cell.length_c   1.000
_cell.angle_alpha   90.00
_cell.angle_beta   90.00
_cell.angle_gamma   90.00
#
_symmetry.space_group_name_H-M   'P 1'
#
loop_
_entity.id
_entity.type
_entity.pdbx_description
1 polymer ?
#
loop_
_entity_poly.entity_id
_entity_poly.type
_entity_poly.pdbx_seq_one_letter_code
_entity_poly.pdbx_strand_id
1 'polypeptide(L)'
;MVKRQYQVVWTKRSQQQIKTAYNYMKEESLSNAIKVVEDIITSVNKAITNPEFYGPDKYKINNDGSYRAFEKHRYRIVYRFTKNIIRVLRVRHTKMEPKPF
;
A
#
# COMPACT_ATOMS: atom_id res chain seq x y z
N MET A 1 2.08 0.44 29.42
CA MET A 1 2.62 1.24 28.32
C MET A 1 1.63 1.22 27.14
N VAL A 2 1.20 2.38 26.69
CA VAL A 2 0.23 2.46 25.59
C VAL A 2 0.99 2.29 24.27
N LYS A 3 0.60 1.30 23.48
CA LYS A 3 1.15 1.13 22.15
C LYS A 3 0.67 2.26 21.25
N ARG A 4 1.61 2.91 20.58
CA ARG A 4 1.30 3.95 19.62
C ARG A 4 0.62 3.33 18.41
N GLN A 5 -0.55 3.85 18.04
CA GLN A 5 -1.25 3.45 16.83
C GLN A 5 -1.17 4.56 15.79
N TYR A 6 -0.89 4.18 14.57
CA TYR A 6 -0.87 5.10 13.44
C TYR A 6 -2.24 5.15 12.79
N GLN A 7 -2.60 6.31 12.27
CA GLN A 7 -3.78 6.44 11.41
C GLN A 7 -3.37 6.17 9.97
N VAL A 8 -4.21 5.43 9.25
CA VAL A 8 -3.98 5.16 7.83
C VAL A 8 -4.76 6.16 7.00
N VAL A 9 -4.05 6.85 6.10
CA VAL A 9 -4.64 7.78 5.16
C VAL A 9 -4.28 7.33 3.75
N TRP A 10 -5.28 7.15 2.92
CA TRP A 10 -5.09 6.83 1.51
C TRP A 10 -5.10 8.13 0.71
N THR A 11 -4.03 8.40 -0.03
CA THR A 11 -3.96 9.58 -0.88
C THR A 11 -5.00 9.46 -1.99
N LYS A 12 -5.38 10.59 -2.57
CA LYS A 12 -6.32 10.60 -3.69
C LYS A 12 -5.82 9.70 -4.83
N ARG A 13 -4.51 9.77 -5.12
CA ARG A 13 -3.90 8.92 -6.15
C ARG A 13 -4.06 7.43 -5.83
N SER A 14 -3.74 7.03 -4.59
CA SER A 14 -3.84 5.62 -4.20
C SER A 14 -5.29 5.13 -4.21
N GLN A 15 -6.23 5.97 -3.81
CA GLN A 15 -7.65 5.64 -3.88
C GLN A 15 -8.10 5.39 -5.32
N GLN A 16 -7.67 6.24 -6.25
CA GLN A 16 -7.98 6.05 -7.66
C GLN A 16 -7.32 4.80 -8.23
N GLN A 17 -6.08 4.54 -7.82
CA GLN A 17 -5.36 3.37 -8.31
C GLN A 17 -5.99 2.06 -7.85
N ILE A 18 -6.40 1.98 -6.58
CA ILE A 18 -7.06 0.76 -6.08
C ILE A 18 -8.43 0.59 -6.70
N LYS A 19 -9.15 1.68 -6.96
CA LYS A 19 -10.43 1.63 -7.66
C LYS A 19 -10.26 1.14 -9.09
N THR A 20 -9.25 1.62 -9.80
CA THR A 20 -8.94 1.17 -11.15
C THR A 20 -8.60 -0.32 -11.16
N ALA A 21 -7.80 -0.78 -10.20
CA ALA A 21 -7.46 -2.20 -10.06
C ALA A 21 -8.72 -3.04 -9.81
N TYR A 22 -9.59 -2.58 -8.91
CA TYR A 22 -10.85 -3.25 -8.63
C TYR A 22 -11.72 -3.38 -9.88
N ASN A 23 -11.90 -2.27 -10.60
CA ASN A 23 -12.71 -2.26 -11.82
C ASN A 23 -12.15 -3.19 -12.90
N TYR A 24 -10.83 -3.26 -13.01
CA TYR A 24 -10.18 -4.16 -13.94
C TYR A 24 -10.42 -5.64 -13.58
N MET A 25 -10.22 -5.97 -12.30
CA MET A 25 -10.37 -7.35 -11.83
C MET A 25 -11.81 -7.84 -11.88
N LYS A 26 -12.78 -6.96 -11.56
CA LYS A 26 -14.18 -7.38 -11.50
C LYS A 26 -14.75 -7.78 -12.85
N GLU A 27 -14.13 -7.36 -13.95
CA GLU A 27 -14.56 -7.77 -15.29
C GLU A 27 -14.42 -9.28 -15.49
N GLU A 28 -13.42 -9.89 -14.84
CA GLU A 28 -13.25 -11.34 -14.87
C GLU A 28 -13.93 -12.03 -13.71
N SER A 29 -13.82 -11.49 -12.51
CA SER A 29 -14.38 -12.10 -11.31
C SER A 29 -14.61 -11.05 -10.22
N LEU A 30 -15.86 -10.77 -9.92
CA LEU A 30 -16.22 -9.84 -8.84
C LEU A 30 -15.72 -10.36 -7.49
N SER A 31 -15.89 -11.65 -7.21
CA SER A 31 -15.46 -12.22 -5.94
C SER A 31 -13.95 -12.11 -5.76
N ASN A 32 -13.17 -12.30 -6.82
CA ASN A 32 -11.74 -12.16 -6.77
C ASN A 32 -11.34 -10.69 -6.54
N ALA A 33 -12.02 -9.75 -7.22
CA ALA A 33 -11.75 -8.33 -7.06
C ALA A 33 -11.95 -7.90 -5.61
N ILE A 34 -13.06 -8.32 -4.99
CA ILE A 34 -13.35 -8.01 -3.59
C ILE A 34 -12.27 -8.59 -2.68
N LYS A 35 -11.91 -9.85 -2.88
CA LYS A 35 -10.90 -10.53 -2.07
C LYS A 35 -9.56 -9.81 -2.14
N VAL A 36 -9.11 -9.46 -3.34
CA VAL A 36 -7.82 -8.80 -3.53
C VAL A 36 -7.79 -7.45 -2.83
N VAL A 37 -8.84 -6.64 -2.99
CA VAL A 37 -8.91 -5.32 -2.34
C VAL A 37 -8.93 -5.46 -0.82
N GLU A 38 -9.73 -6.39 -0.29
CA GLU A 38 -9.78 -6.63 1.14
C GLU A 38 -8.43 -7.07 1.69
N ASP A 39 -7.74 -7.95 0.98
CA ASP A 39 -6.42 -8.44 1.40
C ASP A 39 -5.38 -7.30 1.39
N ILE A 40 -5.44 -6.41 0.42
CA ILE A 40 -4.55 -5.26 0.36
C ILE A 40 -4.80 -4.34 1.56
N ILE A 41 -6.06 -4.02 1.83
CA ILE A 41 -6.42 -3.15 2.97
C ILE A 41 -5.98 -3.79 4.29
N THR A 42 -6.25 -5.08 4.47
CA THR A 42 -5.83 -5.81 5.67
C THR A 42 -4.31 -5.77 5.82
N SER A 43 -3.59 -5.94 4.71
CA SER A 43 -2.12 -5.91 4.73
C SER A 43 -1.58 -4.53 5.11
N VAL A 44 -2.20 -3.46 4.60
CA VAL A 44 -1.84 -2.09 5.00
C VAL A 44 -2.06 -1.90 6.50
N ASN A 45 -3.17 -2.41 7.01
CA ASN A 45 -3.53 -2.23 8.42
C ASN A 45 -2.57 -2.92 9.37
N LYS A 46 -1.79 -3.90 8.91
CA LYS A 46 -0.73 -4.52 9.74
C LYS A 46 0.34 -3.51 10.13
N ALA A 47 0.51 -2.44 9.37
CA ALA A 47 1.49 -1.40 9.70
C ALA A 47 1.03 -0.45 10.79
N ILE A 48 -0.24 -0.52 11.23
CA ILE A 48 -0.79 0.44 12.21
C ILE A 48 -0.02 0.40 13.53
N THR A 49 0.34 -0.79 14.00
CA THR A 49 1.07 -0.94 15.25
C THR A 49 2.58 -1.02 15.04
N ASN A 50 3.01 -1.28 13.83
CA ASN A 50 4.43 -1.36 13.49
C ASN A 50 4.65 -0.91 12.03
N PRO A 51 4.89 0.38 11.80
CA PRO A 51 5.04 0.88 10.43
C PRO A 51 6.29 0.33 9.72
N GLU A 52 7.23 -0.25 10.45
CA GLU A 52 8.41 -0.90 9.88
C GLU A 52 8.20 -2.39 9.63
N PHE A 53 6.96 -2.89 9.77
CA PHE A 53 6.63 -4.28 9.52
C PHE A 53 7.04 -4.73 8.11
N TYR A 54 6.84 -3.86 7.11
CA TYR A 54 7.32 -4.09 5.75
C TYR A 54 8.65 -3.40 5.53
N GLY A 55 9.45 -3.90 4.60
CA GLY A 55 10.78 -3.37 4.35
C GLY A 55 10.80 -2.00 3.68
N PRO A 56 11.95 -1.33 3.69
CA PRO A 56 12.10 -0.05 3.01
C PRO A 56 11.84 -0.19 1.51
N ASP A 57 11.25 0.85 0.90
CA ASP A 57 11.03 0.86 -0.53
C ASP A 57 12.37 1.06 -1.25
N LYS A 58 12.80 0.02 -1.96
CA LYS A 58 14.09 0.03 -2.67
C LYS A 58 14.13 0.96 -3.88
N TYR A 59 12.98 1.43 -4.33
CA TYR A 59 12.89 2.35 -5.46
C TYR A 59 12.85 3.81 -5.04
N LYS A 60 12.74 4.08 -3.75
CA LYS A 60 12.76 5.46 -3.24
C LYS A 60 14.19 5.96 -3.17
N ILE A 61 14.50 7.02 -3.93
CA ILE A 61 15.81 7.65 -3.93
C ILE A 61 16.00 8.37 -2.58
N ASN A 62 17.16 8.16 -1.95
CA ASN A 62 17.50 8.77 -0.67
C ASN A 62 16.44 8.51 0.41
N ASN A 63 15.99 7.24 0.48
CA ASN A 63 15.00 6.83 1.47
C ASN A 63 15.56 6.93 2.88
N ASP A 64 14.90 7.73 3.72
CA ASP A 64 15.28 7.87 5.13
C ASP A 64 14.73 6.74 6.01
N GLY A 65 14.14 5.72 5.40
CA GLY A 65 13.50 4.60 6.10
C GLY A 65 12.01 4.77 6.30
N SER A 66 11.44 5.94 6.00
CA SER A 66 10.02 6.17 6.18
C SER A 66 9.17 5.67 5.01
N TYR A 67 9.76 5.50 3.84
CA TYR A 67 9.07 4.96 2.67
C TYR A 67 9.21 3.44 2.67
N ARG A 68 8.06 2.76 2.77
CA ARG A 68 7.98 1.31 2.85
C ARG A 68 7.10 0.76 1.73
N ALA A 69 7.32 -0.49 1.38
CA ALA A 69 6.54 -1.11 0.31
C ALA A 69 6.41 -2.60 0.54
N PHE A 70 5.33 -3.15 -0.01
CA PHE A 70 5.11 -4.60 -0.03
C PHE A 70 4.33 -4.97 -1.28
N GLU A 71 4.33 -6.27 -1.60
CA GLU A 71 3.57 -6.80 -2.73
C GLU A 71 2.50 -7.75 -2.22
N LYS A 72 1.30 -7.64 -2.78
CA LYS A 72 0.17 -8.50 -2.46
C LYS A 72 -0.66 -8.69 -3.73
N HIS A 73 -0.94 -9.95 -4.09
CA HIS A 73 -1.76 -10.30 -5.26
C HIS A 73 -1.29 -9.60 -6.53
N ARG A 74 0.02 -9.53 -6.76
CA ARG A 74 0.64 -8.88 -7.92
C ARG A 74 0.47 -7.37 -7.95
N TYR A 75 0.18 -6.76 -6.82
CA TYR A 75 0.17 -5.31 -6.67
C TYR A 75 1.25 -4.89 -5.70
N ARG A 76 1.95 -3.81 -6.04
CA ARG A 76 2.93 -3.20 -5.16
C ARG A 76 2.31 -1.99 -4.49
N ILE A 77 2.32 -1.99 -3.17
CA ILE A 77 1.74 -0.94 -2.35
C ILE A 77 2.89 -0.19 -1.68
N VAL A 78 2.91 1.13 -1.88
CA VAL A 78 3.92 2.01 -1.30
C VAL A 78 3.24 2.92 -0.29
N TYR A 79 3.82 3.00 0.91
CA TYR A 79 3.35 3.94 1.92
C TYR A 79 4.54 4.65 2.57
N ARG A 80 4.24 5.77 3.19
CA ARG A 80 5.20 6.51 4.01
C ARG A 80 4.62 6.71 5.39
N PHE A 81 5.40 6.45 6.42
CA PHE A 81 4.96 6.75 7.79
C PHE A 81 5.72 7.95 8.33
N THR A 82 4.99 8.90 8.91
CA THR A 82 5.55 10.08 9.57
C THR A 82 4.70 10.37 10.80
N LYS A 83 5.35 10.67 11.91
CA LYS A 83 4.65 10.95 13.18
C LYS A 83 3.63 9.86 13.49
N ASN A 84 2.35 10.14 13.34
CA ASN A 84 1.26 9.21 13.68
C ASN A 84 0.46 8.78 12.45
N ILE A 85 0.97 9.03 11.24
CA ILE A 85 0.21 8.81 10.01
C ILE A 85 0.97 7.87 9.09
N ILE A 86 0.24 6.89 8.56
CA ILE A 86 0.69 6.05 7.46
C ILE A 86 -0.09 6.52 6.23
N ARG A 87 0.64 7.10 5.26
CA ARG A 87 0.03 7.52 4.00
C ARG A 87 0.29 6.48 2.94
N VAL A 88 -0.78 5.89 2.43
CA VAL A 88 -0.67 5.00 1.27
C VAL A 88 -0.55 5.87 0.03
N LEU A 89 0.56 5.77 -0.66
CA LEU A 89 0.92 6.66 -1.76
C LEU A 89 0.57 6.09 -3.12
N ARG A 90 0.80 4.78 -3.31
CA ARG A 90 0.66 4.15 -4.62
C ARG A 90 0.19 2.72 -4.48
N VAL A 91 -0.63 2.30 -5.45
CA VAL A 91 -1.00 0.91 -5.67
C VAL A 91 -0.79 0.64 -7.16
N ARG A 92 0.20 -0.19 -7.51
CA ARG A 92 0.56 -0.45 -8.89
C ARG A 92 0.69 -1.94 -9.14
N HIS A 93 0.27 -2.37 -10.33
CA HIS A 93 0.46 -3.76 -10.73
C HIS A 93 1.96 -4.03 -10.91
N THR A 94 2.42 -5.21 -10.47
CA THR A 94 3.85 -5.56 -10.52
C THR A 94 4.39 -5.70 -11.95
N LYS A 95 3.51 -5.85 -12.95
CA LYS A 95 3.92 -5.82 -14.35
C LYS A 95 4.40 -4.44 -14.81
N MET A 96 3.98 -3.39 -14.12
CA MET A 96 4.44 -2.05 -14.40
C MET A 96 5.80 -1.87 -13.76
N GLU A 97 6.79 -1.52 -14.57
CA GLU A 97 8.15 -1.33 -14.07
C GLU A 97 8.19 -0.21 -13.04
N PRO A 98 8.67 -0.47 -11.80
CA PRO A 98 8.78 0.59 -10.81
C PRO A 98 9.81 1.61 -11.23
N LYS A 99 9.46 2.88 -11.08
CA LYS A 99 10.38 3.98 -11.36
C LYS A 99 10.96 4.51 -10.05
N PRO A 100 12.26 4.79 -9.99
CA PRO A 100 12.84 5.47 -8.83
C PRO A 100 12.15 6.81 -8.60
N PHE A 101 12.04 7.19 -7.34
CA PHE A 101 11.39 8.45 -6.97
C PHE A 101 11.92 9.03 -5.67
#